data_36af515fb3cf42ef4bb9f49be651dda4
#
_entry.id   36af515fb3cf42ef4bb9f49be651dda4
#
_cell.length_a   1.000
_cell.length_b   1.000
_cell.length_c   1.000
_cell.angle_alpha   90.00
_cell.angle_beta   90.00
_cell.angle_gamma   90.00
#
_symmetry.space_group_name_H-M   'P 1'
#
loop_
_entity.id
_entity.type
_entity.pdbx_description
1 polymer ?
#
loop_
_entity_poly.entity_id
_entity_poly.type
_entity_poly.pdbx_seq_one_letter_code
_entity_poly.pdbx_strand_id
1 'polypeptide(L)'
;MTLIDRSILFFKRNRSSVVIAIATCFTFSFAQKSSFVESEYSNGFYLLWVKGIPKATSFLSFSIGDLLYLFFFFFLGYRLFHFLKSKKESTSESKWERFFLLARKSLKYVLVIYLIFLWIWGLHYFRSDVSVACKVNKSVYSKAELIRLNQNLIIKMKAFRPERSIEFKDMNESARKAYVSCGLISDGQSERLLVKQSVISKGVAYLGISGYYNPFTGEAQIDGSYPMAMKSFVTAHEMAHQLGYAREDDANFLAFLASEKSKDSALIYATQLQIFIYANGALYDCDSIAAKSIRRTMPIEAKEDIKSLFNYYNSKKNPIEPIVTKLYGWFLKSHRQPQGVVTYSEVLSLVMDYYRKNKWTSR
;
A
#
# COMPACT_ATOMS: atom_id res chain seq x y z
N MET A 1 16.54 49.36 -13.76
CA MET A 1 15.94 48.37 -12.83
C MET A 1 17.06 47.59 -12.20
N THR A 2 17.30 47.76 -10.91
CA THR A 2 18.40 47.08 -10.21
C THR A 2 18.17 45.59 -10.10
N LEU A 3 19.20 44.80 -9.79
CA LEU A 3 19.07 43.36 -9.49
C LEU A 3 18.06 43.10 -8.36
N ILE A 4 18.01 44.01 -7.39
CA ILE A 4 17.09 43.97 -6.26
C ILE A 4 15.63 44.15 -6.74
N ASP A 5 15.39 45.13 -7.64
CA ASP A 5 14.02 45.34 -8.19
C ASP A 5 13.52 44.15 -8.97
N ARG A 6 14.41 43.49 -9.76
CA ARG A 6 14.07 42.28 -10.50
C ARG A 6 13.75 41.11 -9.56
N SER A 7 14.50 40.95 -8.49
CA SER A 7 14.25 39.93 -7.46
C SER A 7 12.91 40.15 -6.75
N ILE A 8 12.63 41.37 -6.34
CA ILE A 8 11.35 41.71 -5.68
C ILE A 8 10.16 41.48 -6.62
N LEU A 9 10.25 41.85 -7.88
CA LEU A 9 9.22 41.57 -8.89
C LEU A 9 9.05 40.07 -9.15
N PHE A 10 10.16 39.32 -9.20
CA PHE A 10 10.10 37.87 -9.31
C PHE A 10 9.39 37.23 -8.12
N PHE A 11 9.73 37.59 -6.90
CA PHE A 11 9.06 37.10 -5.67
C PHE A 11 7.59 37.46 -5.62
N LYS A 12 7.22 38.72 -5.95
CA LYS A 12 5.82 39.14 -6.03
C LYS A 12 5.02 38.31 -7.04
N ARG A 13 5.59 38.08 -8.24
CA ARG A 13 4.96 37.33 -9.32
C ARG A 13 4.83 35.83 -9.01
N ASN A 14 5.73 35.29 -8.18
CA ASN A 14 5.79 33.86 -7.84
C ASN A 14 5.47 33.57 -6.36
N ARG A 15 4.87 34.52 -5.63
CA ARG A 15 4.63 34.42 -4.18
C ARG A 15 4.05 33.07 -3.74
N SER A 16 3.03 32.58 -4.45
CA SER A 16 2.41 31.29 -4.11
C SER A 16 3.33 30.08 -4.37
N SER A 17 4.19 30.12 -5.41
CA SER A 17 5.16 29.04 -5.65
C SER A 17 6.27 29.03 -4.59
N VAL A 18 6.69 30.21 -4.12
CA VAL A 18 7.65 30.34 -3.01
C VAL A 18 7.05 29.79 -1.72
N VAL A 19 5.80 30.13 -1.40
CA VAL A 19 5.11 29.61 -0.21
C VAL A 19 5.00 28.08 -0.27
N ILE A 20 4.62 27.51 -1.42
CA ILE A 20 4.53 26.06 -1.60
C ILE A 20 5.90 25.42 -1.41
N ALA A 21 6.98 26.00 -1.98
CA ALA A 21 8.34 25.48 -1.83
C ALA A 21 8.79 25.48 -0.37
N ILE A 22 8.56 26.60 0.35
CA ILE A 22 8.88 26.72 1.79
C ILE A 22 8.10 25.65 2.59
N ALA A 23 6.78 25.53 2.34
CA ALA A 23 5.94 24.53 3.00
C ALA A 23 6.42 23.09 2.73
N THR A 24 6.87 22.81 1.49
CA THR A 24 7.44 21.51 1.13
C THR A 24 8.75 21.24 1.88
N CYS A 25 9.67 22.21 1.90
CA CYS A 25 10.93 22.10 2.64
C CYS A 25 10.70 21.89 4.15
N PHE A 26 9.76 22.65 4.73
CA PHE A 26 9.36 22.50 6.13
C PHE A 26 8.82 21.09 6.41
N THR A 27 7.92 20.60 5.55
CA THR A 27 7.36 19.23 5.66
C THR A 27 8.42 18.16 5.62
N PHE A 28 9.40 18.26 4.70
CA PHE A 28 10.49 17.29 4.62
C PHE A 28 11.47 17.42 5.79
N SER A 29 11.73 18.61 6.31
CA SER A 29 12.54 18.80 7.52
C SER A 29 11.89 18.15 8.74
N PHE A 30 10.57 18.29 8.88
CA PHE A 30 9.75 17.60 9.88
C PHE A 30 9.84 16.07 9.72
N ALA A 31 9.70 15.57 8.50
CA ALA A 31 9.71 14.15 8.17
C ALA A 31 11.08 13.47 8.46
N GLN A 32 12.18 14.21 8.61
CA GLN A 32 13.49 13.60 8.91
C GLN A 32 13.53 12.93 10.29
N LYS A 33 12.72 13.37 11.24
CA LYS A 33 12.65 12.82 12.60
C LYS A 33 11.53 11.78 12.70
N SER A 34 11.82 10.51 12.47
CA SER A 34 10.83 9.44 12.48
C SER A 34 10.09 9.30 13.81
N SER A 35 10.76 9.52 14.95
CA SER A 35 10.12 9.53 16.26
C SER A 35 9.08 10.63 16.41
N PHE A 36 9.34 11.81 15.84
CA PHE A 36 8.40 12.91 15.85
C PHE A 36 7.21 12.67 14.90
N VAL A 37 7.47 12.06 13.74
CA VAL A 37 6.38 11.61 12.84
C VAL A 37 5.52 10.58 13.55
N GLU A 38 6.13 9.66 14.31
CA GLU A 38 5.40 8.64 15.06
C GLU A 38 4.52 9.25 16.15
N SER A 39 5.07 10.14 17.01
CA SER A 39 4.34 10.70 18.15
C SER A 39 3.31 11.76 17.74
N GLU A 40 3.74 12.78 16.99
CA GLU A 40 2.90 13.96 16.74
C GLU A 40 1.99 13.80 15.53
N TYR A 41 2.47 13.07 14.49
CA TYR A 41 1.69 12.90 13.29
C TYR A 41 0.88 11.61 13.32
N SER A 42 1.51 10.44 13.42
CA SER A 42 0.82 9.14 13.28
C SER A 42 -0.09 8.83 14.48
N ASN A 43 0.37 9.11 15.69
CA ASN A 43 -0.39 8.90 16.93
C ASN A 43 -1.12 10.16 17.42
N GLY A 44 -0.91 11.31 16.76
CA GLY A 44 -1.56 12.59 17.05
C GLY A 44 -2.53 13.03 15.96
N PHE A 45 -2.04 13.84 15.02
CA PHE A 45 -2.85 14.47 13.97
C PHE A 45 -3.65 13.46 13.13
N TYR A 46 -3.02 12.36 12.70
CA TYR A 46 -3.69 11.37 11.87
C TYR A 46 -4.90 10.73 12.57
N LEU A 47 -4.82 10.49 13.88
CA LEU A 47 -5.95 9.96 14.65
C LEU A 47 -7.13 10.93 14.71
N LEU A 48 -6.89 12.23 14.61
CA LEU A 48 -7.95 13.23 14.48
C LEU A 48 -8.54 13.23 13.06
N TRP A 49 -7.66 13.17 12.05
CA TRP A 49 -8.06 13.09 10.65
C TRP A 49 -8.99 11.92 10.37
N VAL A 50 -8.67 10.71 10.87
CA VAL A 50 -9.49 9.50 10.61
C VAL A 50 -10.84 9.52 11.30
N LYS A 51 -11.08 10.40 12.27
CA LYS A 51 -12.41 10.62 12.88
C LYS A 51 -13.33 11.45 11.98
N GLY A 52 -12.79 12.13 10.97
CA GLY A 52 -13.53 12.95 10.01
C GLY A 52 -14.00 12.17 8.78
N ILE A 53 -13.41 12.47 7.62
CA ILE A 53 -13.79 11.90 6.31
C ILE A 53 -13.72 10.35 6.31
N PRO A 54 -12.65 9.69 6.79
CA PRO A 54 -12.61 8.23 6.81
C PRO A 54 -13.76 7.58 7.58
N LYS A 55 -14.15 8.17 8.72
CA LYS A 55 -15.31 7.69 9.47
C LYS A 55 -16.62 7.92 8.71
N ALA A 56 -16.80 9.09 8.09
CA ALA A 56 -18.00 9.39 7.31
C ALA A 56 -18.15 8.45 6.09
N THR A 57 -17.05 8.14 5.39
CA THR A 57 -17.07 7.24 4.23
C THR A 57 -17.32 5.77 4.64
N SER A 58 -16.97 5.35 5.85
CA SER A 58 -17.12 3.96 6.30
C SER A 58 -18.59 3.47 6.32
N PHE A 59 -19.56 4.39 6.41
CA PHE A 59 -20.98 4.04 6.37
C PHE A 59 -21.51 3.68 4.97
N LEU A 60 -20.74 3.97 3.92
CA LEU A 60 -21.14 3.71 2.54
C LEU A 60 -20.64 2.34 2.08
N SER A 61 -21.48 1.60 1.36
CA SER A 61 -21.13 0.28 0.81
C SER A 61 -20.19 0.35 -0.40
N PHE A 62 -20.09 1.51 -1.04
CA PHE A 62 -19.21 1.78 -2.17
C PHE A 62 -18.09 2.77 -1.81
N SER A 63 -17.04 2.82 -2.63
CA SER A 63 -15.91 3.71 -2.42
C SER A 63 -16.17 5.11 -3.00
N ILE A 64 -16.14 6.14 -2.15
CA ILE A 64 -16.08 7.54 -2.56
C ILE A 64 -14.73 7.84 -3.23
N GLY A 65 -13.66 7.19 -2.76
CA GLY A 65 -12.33 7.33 -3.35
C GLY A 65 -12.29 6.91 -4.81
N ASP A 66 -12.99 5.84 -5.19
CA ASP A 66 -13.10 5.40 -6.58
C ASP A 66 -13.84 6.44 -7.44
N LEU A 67 -14.93 6.99 -6.91
CA LEU A 67 -15.67 8.05 -7.60
C LEU A 67 -14.82 9.31 -7.76
N LEU A 68 -14.01 9.65 -6.76
CA LEU A 68 -13.05 10.76 -6.85
C LEU A 68 -12.04 10.55 -7.98
N TYR A 69 -11.47 9.32 -8.09
CA TYR A 69 -10.55 8.99 -9.17
C TYR A 69 -11.22 9.03 -10.54
N LEU A 70 -12.42 8.45 -10.69
CA LEU A 70 -13.19 8.52 -11.92
C LEU A 70 -13.47 9.97 -12.35
N PHE A 71 -13.92 10.80 -11.39
CA PHE A 71 -14.14 12.22 -11.64
C PHE A 71 -12.86 12.95 -12.05
N PHE A 72 -11.74 12.68 -11.38
CA PHE A 72 -10.45 13.29 -11.69
C PHE A 72 -9.98 12.94 -13.10
N PHE A 73 -10.03 11.67 -13.49
CA PHE A 73 -9.64 11.24 -14.84
C PHE A 73 -10.58 11.77 -15.92
N PHE A 74 -11.88 11.79 -15.64
CA PHE A 74 -12.86 12.40 -16.55
C PHE A 74 -12.57 13.90 -16.72
N PHE A 75 -12.35 14.63 -15.65
CA PHE A 75 -12.01 16.05 -15.69
C PHE A 75 -10.70 16.31 -16.46
N LEU A 76 -9.69 15.49 -16.23
CA LEU A 76 -8.41 15.58 -16.95
C LEU A 76 -8.60 15.34 -18.46
N GLY A 77 -9.35 14.31 -18.83
CA GLY A 77 -9.70 14.01 -20.22
C GLY A 77 -10.48 15.14 -20.88
N TYR A 78 -11.46 15.69 -20.17
CA TYR A 78 -12.23 16.85 -20.62
C TYR A 78 -11.33 18.07 -20.87
N ARG A 79 -10.43 18.38 -19.93
CA ARG A 79 -9.46 19.48 -20.08
C ARG A 79 -8.52 19.27 -21.26
N LEU A 80 -8.02 18.05 -21.44
CA LEU A 80 -7.14 17.69 -22.57
C LEU A 80 -7.89 17.82 -23.88
N PHE A 81 -9.12 17.30 -23.98
CA PHE A 81 -9.96 17.42 -25.17
C PHE A 81 -10.19 18.87 -25.57
N HIS A 82 -10.57 19.73 -24.61
CA HIS A 82 -10.75 21.16 -24.87
C HIS A 82 -9.45 21.86 -25.27
N PHE A 83 -8.32 21.48 -24.68
CA PHE A 83 -7.01 22.02 -25.07
C PHE A 83 -6.66 21.65 -26.51
N LEU A 84 -6.89 20.40 -26.91
CA LEU A 84 -6.63 19.93 -28.29
C LEU A 84 -7.57 20.56 -29.31
N LYS A 85 -8.84 20.80 -28.93
CA LYS A 85 -9.87 21.39 -29.82
C LYS A 85 -9.79 22.91 -29.89
N SER A 86 -9.15 23.61 -28.93
CA SER A 86 -9.06 25.07 -28.95
C SER A 86 -8.32 25.53 -30.18
N LYS A 87 -9.12 26.03 -31.17
CA LYS A 87 -8.60 26.72 -32.36
C LYS A 87 -7.84 27.96 -31.93
N LYS A 88 -6.81 28.28 -32.67
CA LYS A 88 -5.95 29.43 -32.57
C LYS A 88 -6.81 30.72 -32.67
N GLU A 89 -7.29 31.27 -31.56
CA GLU A 89 -7.60 32.68 -31.55
C GLU A 89 -6.28 33.43 -31.68
N SER A 90 -6.29 34.47 -32.51
CA SER A 90 -5.16 35.21 -33.02
C SER A 90 -4.40 36.02 -31.96
N THR A 91 -3.88 35.35 -30.93
CA THR A 91 -2.93 35.95 -30.01
C THR A 91 -1.52 35.66 -30.49
N SER A 92 -0.63 36.66 -30.49
CA SER A 92 0.77 36.59 -30.92
C SER A 92 1.63 35.60 -30.15
N GLU A 93 1.06 34.89 -29.15
CA GLU A 93 1.76 33.93 -28.30
C GLU A 93 2.08 32.64 -29.07
N SER A 94 3.34 32.21 -29.01
CA SER A 94 3.78 30.96 -29.60
C SER A 94 3.13 29.76 -28.90
N LYS A 95 2.98 28.62 -29.61
CA LYS A 95 2.48 27.36 -29.04
C LYS A 95 3.32 26.94 -27.79
N TRP A 96 4.61 27.23 -27.80
CA TRP A 96 5.53 26.93 -26.74
C TRP A 96 5.30 27.81 -25.50
N GLU A 97 5.01 29.08 -25.65
CA GLU A 97 4.68 29.97 -24.52
C GLU A 97 3.40 29.53 -23.81
N ARG A 98 2.37 29.18 -24.57
CA ARG A 98 1.12 28.61 -24.03
C ARG A 98 1.36 27.29 -23.30
N PHE A 99 2.19 26.40 -23.89
CA PHE A 99 2.57 25.14 -23.26
C PHE A 99 3.30 25.37 -21.93
N PHE A 100 4.30 26.24 -21.89
CA PHE A 100 5.05 26.54 -20.65
C PHE A 100 4.19 27.22 -19.58
N LEU A 101 3.25 28.09 -19.97
CA LEU A 101 2.30 28.68 -19.02
C LEU A 101 1.38 27.62 -18.40
N LEU A 102 0.86 26.70 -19.21
CA LEU A 102 0.03 25.59 -18.75
C LEU A 102 0.84 24.63 -17.88
N ALA A 103 2.03 24.24 -18.30
CA ALA A 103 2.92 23.37 -17.54
C ALA A 103 3.24 23.96 -16.16
N ARG A 104 3.54 25.27 -16.10
CA ARG A 104 3.80 25.96 -14.82
C ARG A 104 2.57 26.01 -13.91
N LYS A 105 1.37 26.26 -14.46
CA LYS A 105 0.13 26.22 -13.69
C LYS A 105 -0.16 24.82 -13.18
N SER A 106 -0.03 23.80 -14.04
CA SER A 106 -0.25 22.39 -13.68
C SER A 106 0.70 21.91 -12.59
N LEU A 107 2.00 22.24 -12.73
CA LEU A 107 3.01 21.89 -11.72
C LEU A 107 2.64 22.45 -10.32
N LYS A 108 2.10 23.67 -10.27
CA LYS A 108 1.66 24.27 -9.03
C LYS A 108 0.52 23.48 -8.37
N TYR A 109 -0.49 23.08 -9.16
CA TYR A 109 -1.59 22.25 -8.64
C TYR A 109 -1.09 20.88 -8.18
N VAL A 110 -0.19 20.25 -8.94
CA VAL A 110 0.44 18.98 -8.56
C VAL A 110 1.17 19.11 -7.22
N LEU A 111 1.96 20.17 -7.02
CA LEU A 111 2.67 20.39 -5.76
C LEU A 111 1.71 20.64 -4.58
N VAL A 112 0.60 21.36 -4.79
CA VAL A 112 -0.41 21.56 -3.73
C VAL A 112 -1.07 20.23 -3.38
N ILE A 113 -1.49 19.45 -4.36
CA ILE A 113 -2.10 18.12 -4.15
C ILE A 113 -1.12 17.20 -3.43
N TYR A 114 0.17 17.24 -3.81
CA TYR A 114 1.22 16.45 -3.17
C TYR A 114 1.45 16.87 -1.71
N LEU A 115 1.44 18.17 -1.40
CA LEU A 115 1.51 18.65 -0.01
C LEU A 115 0.30 18.20 0.81
N ILE A 116 -0.91 18.29 0.25
CA ILE A 116 -2.11 17.79 0.90
C ILE A 116 -1.93 16.28 1.15
N PHE A 117 -1.54 15.50 0.15
CA PHE A 117 -1.25 14.07 0.29
C PHE A 117 -0.26 13.80 1.43
N LEU A 118 0.87 14.53 1.49
CA LEU A 118 1.86 14.35 2.55
C LEU A 118 1.24 14.53 3.94
N TRP A 119 0.46 15.59 4.15
CA TRP A 119 -0.13 15.90 5.46
C TRP A 119 -1.31 15.02 5.86
N ILE A 120 -2.08 14.50 4.91
CA ILE A 120 -3.20 13.60 5.25
C ILE A 120 -2.76 12.15 5.38
N TRP A 121 -1.64 11.74 4.72
CA TRP A 121 -1.20 10.34 4.78
C TRP A 121 0.28 10.11 4.46
N GLY A 122 0.88 10.83 3.53
CA GLY A 122 2.21 10.55 3.00
C GLY A 122 3.34 10.61 4.03
N LEU A 123 3.18 11.36 5.11
CA LEU A 123 4.15 11.41 6.21
C LEU A 123 4.33 10.05 6.90
N HIS A 124 3.38 9.12 6.80
CA HIS A 124 3.53 7.77 7.34
C HIS A 124 4.69 6.98 6.73
N TYR A 125 5.14 7.31 5.52
CA TYR A 125 6.36 6.71 4.96
C TYR A 125 7.62 7.01 5.80
N PHE A 126 7.58 8.05 6.60
CA PHE A 126 8.71 8.54 7.40
C PHE A 126 8.59 8.16 8.88
N ARG A 127 7.52 7.46 9.30
CA ARG A 127 7.35 6.98 10.67
C ARG A 127 8.39 5.91 11.04
N SER A 128 8.46 5.57 12.31
CA SER A 128 9.31 4.49 12.81
C SER A 128 8.93 3.16 12.15
N ASP A 129 9.94 2.33 11.89
CA ASP A 129 9.76 0.99 11.31
C ASP A 129 8.89 0.12 12.23
N VAL A 130 8.04 -0.73 11.65
CA VAL A 130 7.14 -1.64 12.39
C VAL A 130 7.91 -2.57 13.33
N SER A 131 9.17 -2.86 13.02
CA SER A 131 10.05 -3.67 13.85
C SER A 131 10.21 -3.12 15.26
N VAL A 132 10.23 -1.78 15.41
CA VAL A 132 10.30 -1.12 16.72
C VAL A 132 9.01 -1.35 17.51
N ALA A 133 7.84 -1.14 16.90
CA ALA A 133 6.54 -1.32 17.54
C ALA A 133 6.28 -2.78 17.93
N CYS A 134 6.65 -3.73 17.07
CA CYS A 134 6.44 -5.16 17.28
C CYS A 134 7.60 -5.87 17.99
N LYS A 135 8.67 -5.12 18.35
CA LYS A 135 9.87 -5.65 19.02
C LYS A 135 10.51 -6.82 18.27
N VAL A 136 10.56 -6.73 16.93
CA VAL A 136 11.23 -7.67 16.04
C VAL A 136 12.40 -6.98 15.35
N ASN A 137 13.34 -7.74 14.79
CA ASN A 137 14.52 -7.19 14.11
C ASN A 137 14.58 -7.66 12.66
N LYS A 138 15.00 -6.79 11.76
CA LYS A 138 15.38 -7.18 10.40
C LYS A 138 16.74 -7.86 10.46
N SER A 139 16.76 -9.19 10.56
CA SER A 139 17.97 -9.99 10.68
C SER A 139 18.18 -10.90 9.47
N VAL A 140 19.44 -11.18 9.17
CA VAL A 140 19.79 -12.17 8.14
C VAL A 140 19.28 -13.55 8.58
N TYR A 141 18.79 -14.33 7.63
CA TYR A 141 18.34 -15.69 7.85
C TYR A 141 19.13 -16.68 6.98
N SER A 142 19.33 -17.88 7.49
CA SER A 142 20.04 -18.95 6.80
C SER A 142 19.13 -19.75 5.85
N LYS A 143 19.75 -20.48 4.92
CA LYS A 143 19.03 -21.45 4.08
C LYS A 143 18.27 -22.49 4.91
N ALA A 144 18.84 -22.97 6.01
CA ALA A 144 18.19 -23.93 6.89
C ALA A 144 16.90 -23.36 7.52
N GLU A 145 16.93 -22.09 7.92
CA GLU A 145 15.74 -21.40 8.43
C GLU A 145 14.69 -21.18 7.34
N LEU A 146 15.09 -20.85 6.10
CA LEU A 146 14.17 -20.79 4.97
C LEU A 146 13.48 -22.13 4.72
N ILE A 147 14.22 -23.22 4.74
CA ILE A 147 13.66 -24.59 4.61
C ILE A 147 12.64 -24.83 5.73
N ARG A 148 13.03 -24.57 6.99
CA ARG A 148 12.15 -24.74 8.15
C ARG A 148 10.89 -23.89 8.05
N LEU A 149 11.02 -22.63 7.63
CA LEU A 149 9.88 -21.74 7.43
C LEU A 149 8.91 -22.31 6.38
N ASN A 150 9.40 -22.67 5.21
CA ASN A 150 8.58 -23.26 4.14
C ASN A 150 7.81 -24.50 4.61
N GLN A 151 8.47 -25.40 5.36
CA GLN A 151 7.84 -26.58 5.92
C GLN A 151 6.74 -26.25 6.93
N ASN A 152 7.01 -25.30 7.85
CA ASN A 152 6.04 -24.83 8.84
C ASN A 152 4.81 -24.21 8.17
N LEU A 153 5.02 -23.36 7.15
CA LEU A 153 3.93 -22.73 6.40
C LEU A 153 3.03 -23.78 5.73
N ILE A 154 3.62 -24.88 5.17
CA ILE A 154 2.84 -25.97 4.59
C ILE A 154 2.01 -26.70 5.65
N ILE A 155 2.57 -26.95 6.84
CA ILE A 155 1.85 -27.57 7.95
C ILE A 155 0.64 -26.71 8.33
N LYS A 156 0.84 -25.40 8.48
CA LYS A 156 -0.25 -24.46 8.81
C LYS A 156 -1.30 -24.39 7.68
N MET A 157 -0.89 -24.35 6.41
CA MET A 157 -1.84 -24.38 5.30
C MET A 157 -2.71 -25.64 5.32
N LYS A 158 -2.17 -26.80 5.68
CA LYS A 158 -2.95 -28.04 5.85
C LYS A 158 -3.94 -27.95 7.00
N ALA A 159 -3.51 -27.39 8.13
CA ALA A 159 -4.30 -27.33 9.36
C ALA A 159 -5.44 -26.30 9.28
N PHE A 160 -5.25 -25.21 8.57
CA PHE A 160 -6.16 -24.06 8.56
C PHE A 160 -6.83 -23.79 7.22
N ARG A 161 -6.85 -24.77 6.31
CA ARG A 161 -7.58 -24.60 5.07
C ARG A 161 -9.07 -24.42 5.33
N PRO A 162 -9.71 -23.33 4.84
CA PRO A 162 -11.13 -23.11 5.05
C PRO A 162 -11.96 -24.12 4.25
N GLU A 163 -12.98 -24.70 4.86
CA GLU A 163 -13.90 -25.64 4.20
C GLU A 163 -14.87 -24.94 3.24
N ARG A 164 -15.14 -23.66 3.47
CA ARG A 164 -16.06 -22.83 2.70
C ARG A 164 -15.41 -21.52 2.30
N SER A 165 -15.91 -20.92 1.21
CA SER A 165 -15.58 -19.55 0.88
C SER A 165 -16.18 -18.62 1.96
N ILE A 166 -15.38 -17.66 2.40
CA ILE A 166 -15.78 -16.64 3.37
C ILE A 166 -16.42 -15.47 2.63
N GLU A 167 -17.49 -14.92 3.21
CA GLU A 167 -18.08 -13.68 2.73
C GLU A 167 -17.16 -12.50 3.02
N PHE A 168 -17.22 -11.48 2.16
CA PHE A 168 -16.34 -10.31 2.28
C PHE A 168 -16.56 -9.53 3.59
N LYS A 169 -17.79 -9.50 4.10
CA LYS A 169 -18.11 -8.91 5.40
C LYS A 169 -17.34 -9.62 6.53
N ASP A 170 -17.31 -10.95 6.50
CA ASP A 170 -16.67 -11.76 7.54
C ASP A 170 -15.13 -11.62 7.47
N MET A 171 -14.56 -11.43 6.27
CA MET A 171 -13.13 -11.12 6.11
C MET A 171 -12.76 -9.83 6.83
N ASN A 172 -13.59 -8.77 6.70
CA ASN A 172 -13.39 -7.51 7.39
C ASN A 172 -13.45 -7.67 8.91
N GLU A 173 -14.44 -8.39 9.40
CA GLU A 173 -14.61 -8.63 10.84
C GLU A 173 -13.45 -9.47 11.40
N SER A 174 -13.06 -10.52 10.69
CA SER A 174 -11.92 -11.37 11.05
C SER A 174 -10.63 -10.56 11.16
N ALA A 175 -10.30 -9.75 10.15
CA ALA A 175 -9.11 -8.92 10.15
C ALA A 175 -9.13 -7.88 11.29
N ARG A 176 -10.27 -7.23 11.56
CA ARG A 176 -10.41 -6.29 12.69
C ARG A 176 -10.14 -6.98 14.03
N LYS A 177 -10.80 -8.11 14.29
CA LYS A 177 -10.61 -8.90 15.52
C LYS A 177 -9.16 -9.34 15.68
N ALA A 178 -8.51 -9.73 14.59
CA ALA A 178 -7.12 -10.12 14.59
C ALA A 178 -6.19 -8.95 14.97
N TYR A 179 -6.40 -7.75 14.45
CA TYR A 179 -5.64 -6.55 14.82
C TYR A 179 -5.83 -6.15 16.29
N VAL A 180 -7.04 -6.27 16.82
CA VAL A 180 -7.29 -6.06 18.26
C VAL A 180 -6.55 -7.11 19.08
N SER A 181 -6.62 -8.39 18.70
CA SER A 181 -5.95 -9.50 19.40
C SER A 181 -4.41 -9.37 19.40
N CYS A 182 -3.84 -8.63 18.44
CA CYS A 182 -2.42 -8.30 18.42
C CYS A 182 -2.02 -7.20 19.41
N GLY A 183 -2.99 -6.50 20.02
CA GLY A 183 -2.73 -5.32 20.84
C GLY A 183 -2.27 -4.08 20.06
N LEU A 184 -2.41 -4.09 18.72
CA LEU A 184 -2.03 -2.97 17.86
C LEU A 184 -3.05 -1.84 17.90
N ILE A 185 -4.31 -2.17 18.17
CA ILE A 185 -5.42 -1.22 18.27
C ILE A 185 -6.40 -1.66 19.37
N SER A 186 -7.19 -0.71 19.86
CA SER A 186 -8.33 -0.99 20.75
C SER A 186 -9.58 -1.34 19.94
N ASP A 187 -10.57 -1.94 20.58
CA ASP A 187 -11.88 -2.25 19.97
C ASP A 187 -12.50 -1.01 19.33
N GLY A 188 -12.54 0.12 20.03
CA GLY A 188 -13.11 1.37 19.49
C GLY A 188 -12.33 1.94 18.29
N GLN A 189 -11.05 1.61 18.14
CA GLN A 189 -10.28 1.98 16.95
C GLN A 189 -10.55 1.03 15.79
N SER A 190 -10.94 -0.21 16.05
CA SER A 190 -11.21 -1.20 15.01
C SER A 190 -12.47 -0.92 14.20
N GLU A 191 -13.47 -0.26 14.79
CA GLU A 191 -14.76 0.06 14.15
C GLU A 191 -14.62 0.85 12.84
N ARG A 192 -13.57 1.67 12.71
CA ARG A 192 -13.29 2.47 11.52
C ARG A 192 -12.63 1.71 10.39
N LEU A 193 -12.07 0.53 10.69
CA LEU A 193 -11.36 -0.27 9.69
C LEU A 193 -12.38 -1.01 8.82
N LEU A 194 -12.44 -0.63 7.57
CA LEU A 194 -13.33 -1.24 6.60
C LEU A 194 -12.68 -1.21 5.22
N VAL A 195 -12.43 -2.38 4.70
CA VAL A 195 -12.02 -2.56 3.30
C VAL A 195 -13.26 -2.76 2.46
N LYS A 196 -13.32 -2.11 1.30
CA LYS A 196 -14.44 -2.18 0.35
C LYS A 196 -14.04 -2.90 -0.92
N GLN A 197 -15.02 -3.41 -1.66
CA GLN A 197 -14.74 -3.83 -3.03
C GLN A 197 -14.69 -2.59 -3.93
N SER A 198 -13.63 -2.49 -4.72
CA SER A 198 -13.47 -1.38 -5.66
C SER A 198 -14.50 -1.45 -6.77
N VAL A 199 -15.18 -0.33 -7.07
CA VAL A 199 -16.08 -0.22 -8.23
C VAL A 199 -15.33 -0.11 -9.56
N ILE A 200 -14.04 0.27 -9.50
CA ILE A 200 -13.13 0.31 -10.65
C ILE A 200 -12.18 -0.88 -10.71
N SER A 201 -12.48 -1.94 -9.95
CA SER A 201 -11.60 -3.10 -9.75
C SER A 201 -11.07 -3.71 -11.06
N LYS A 202 -11.92 -3.82 -12.09
CA LYS A 202 -11.49 -4.33 -13.40
C LYS A 202 -10.37 -3.49 -14.02
N GLY A 203 -10.40 -2.16 -13.84
CA GLY A 203 -9.37 -1.25 -14.34
C GLY A 203 -8.07 -1.36 -13.53
N VAL A 204 -8.15 -1.29 -12.20
CA VAL A 204 -6.98 -1.35 -11.33
C VAL A 204 -6.27 -2.70 -11.38
N ALA A 205 -7.01 -3.80 -11.61
CA ALA A 205 -6.45 -5.12 -11.84
C ALA A 205 -5.46 -5.17 -13.01
N TYR A 206 -5.74 -4.44 -14.10
CA TYR A 206 -4.81 -4.31 -15.23
C TYR A 206 -3.56 -3.47 -14.92
N LEU A 207 -3.54 -2.77 -13.79
CA LEU A 207 -2.36 -2.06 -13.30
C LEU A 207 -1.51 -2.92 -12.34
N GLY A 208 -1.87 -4.19 -12.14
CA GLY A 208 -1.21 -5.11 -11.22
C GLY A 208 -1.57 -4.90 -9.75
N ILE A 209 -2.64 -4.17 -9.47
CA ILE A 209 -3.05 -3.76 -8.13
C ILE A 209 -4.15 -4.70 -7.62
N SER A 210 -3.89 -5.42 -6.51
CA SER A 210 -4.84 -6.32 -5.84
C SER A 210 -5.72 -5.60 -4.81
N GLY A 211 -5.18 -4.56 -4.18
CA GLY A 211 -5.83 -3.67 -3.24
C GLY A 211 -5.10 -2.33 -3.20
N TYR A 212 -5.72 -1.34 -2.60
CA TYR A 212 -5.11 -0.01 -2.43
C TYR A 212 -5.82 0.80 -1.36
N TYR A 213 -5.09 1.70 -0.76
CA TYR A 213 -5.60 2.70 0.16
C TYR A 213 -5.74 4.05 -0.53
N ASN A 214 -6.89 4.72 -0.38
CA ASN A 214 -7.10 6.08 -0.86
C ASN A 214 -6.84 7.08 0.27
N PRO A 215 -5.73 7.84 0.23
CA PRO A 215 -5.38 8.77 1.29
C PRO A 215 -6.37 9.93 1.45
N PHE A 216 -7.05 10.37 0.38
CA PHE A 216 -7.95 11.52 0.40
C PHE A 216 -9.29 11.23 1.07
N THR A 217 -9.72 9.96 1.06
CA THR A 217 -10.99 9.53 1.66
C THR A 217 -10.80 8.59 2.86
N GLY A 218 -9.56 8.12 3.08
CA GLY A 218 -9.24 7.17 4.15
C GLY A 218 -9.81 5.77 3.93
N GLU A 219 -10.25 5.46 2.71
CA GLU A 219 -10.84 4.19 2.35
C GLU A 219 -9.79 3.22 1.85
N ALA A 220 -9.92 1.96 2.21
CA ALA A 220 -9.17 0.85 1.64
C ALA A 220 -10.07 0.03 0.71
N GLN A 221 -9.52 -0.41 -0.42
CA GLN A 221 -10.25 -1.16 -1.43
C GLN A 221 -9.47 -2.40 -1.85
N ILE A 222 -10.22 -3.45 -2.23
CA ILE A 222 -9.65 -4.62 -2.91
C ILE A 222 -10.31 -4.86 -4.26
N ASP A 223 -9.58 -5.52 -5.15
CA ASP A 223 -10.17 -6.02 -6.38
C ASP A 223 -11.15 -7.18 -6.08
N GLY A 224 -12.42 -6.96 -6.41
CA GLY A 224 -13.47 -7.97 -6.26
C GLY A 224 -13.22 -9.27 -7.05
N SER A 225 -12.43 -9.20 -8.12
CA SER A 225 -12.06 -10.37 -8.96
C SER A 225 -10.79 -11.09 -8.50
N TYR A 226 -10.10 -10.60 -7.46
CA TYR A 226 -8.91 -11.23 -6.93
C TYR A 226 -9.20 -12.66 -6.42
N PRO A 227 -8.29 -13.64 -6.53
CA PRO A 227 -8.52 -15.01 -6.08
C PRO A 227 -8.96 -15.10 -4.62
N MET A 228 -10.07 -15.81 -4.37
CA MET A 228 -10.72 -15.88 -3.07
C MET A 228 -9.77 -16.33 -1.96
N ALA A 229 -8.91 -17.31 -2.24
CA ALA A 229 -7.93 -17.83 -1.28
C ALA A 229 -6.95 -16.77 -0.73
N MET A 230 -6.79 -15.64 -1.43
CA MET A 230 -5.86 -14.57 -1.07
C MET A 230 -6.55 -13.33 -0.50
N LYS A 231 -7.87 -13.19 -0.65
CA LYS A 231 -8.58 -11.95 -0.29
C LYS A 231 -8.46 -11.58 1.18
N SER A 232 -8.52 -12.56 2.09
CA SER A 232 -8.39 -12.30 3.53
C SER A 232 -7.05 -11.68 3.89
N PHE A 233 -5.96 -12.14 3.25
CA PHE A 233 -4.64 -11.53 3.42
C PHE A 233 -4.61 -10.08 2.90
N VAL A 234 -5.10 -9.85 1.67
CA VAL A 234 -5.14 -8.50 1.08
C VAL A 234 -6.02 -7.57 1.95
N THR A 235 -7.16 -8.06 2.47
CA THR A 235 -8.00 -7.30 3.39
C THR A 235 -7.23 -6.85 4.63
N ALA A 236 -6.48 -7.74 5.27
CA ALA A 236 -5.66 -7.40 6.43
C ALA A 236 -4.52 -6.42 6.05
N HIS A 237 -3.87 -6.62 4.90
CA HIS A 237 -2.84 -5.74 4.38
C HIS A 237 -3.36 -4.31 4.16
N GLU A 238 -4.52 -4.15 3.50
CA GLU A 238 -5.12 -2.84 3.28
C GLU A 238 -5.60 -2.17 4.59
N MET A 239 -6.01 -2.97 5.58
CA MET A 239 -6.28 -2.44 6.92
C MET A 239 -5.02 -1.91 7.61
N ALA A 240 -3.85 -2.51 7.38
CA ALA A 240 -2.59 -1.96 7.90
C ALA A 240 -2.31 -0.56 7.34
N HIS A 241 -2.63 -0.32 6.07
CA HIS A 241 -2.56 1.04 5.50
C HIS A 241 -3.55 2.00 6.18
N GLN A 242 -4.79 1.55 6.49
CA GLN A 242 -5.73 2.38 7.26
C GLN A 242 -5.23 2.69 8.68
N LEU A 243 -4.36 1.86 9.25
CA LEU A 243 -3.68 2.11 10.53
C LEU A 243 -2.49 3.07 10.42
N GLY A 244 -2.18 3.58 9.21
CA GLY A 244 -1.09 4.51 8.96
C GLY A 244 0.26 3.81 8.80
N TYR A 245 0.30 2.55 8.40
CA TYR A 245 1.53 1.88 7.98
C TYR A 245 1.63 1.94 6.45
N ALA A 246 2.38 2.94 5.97
CA ALA A 246 2.45 3.24 4.54
C ALA A 246 3.41 2.32 3.78
N ARG A 247 4.38 1.73 4.44
CA ARG A 247 5.38 0.86 3.81
C ARG A 247 4.80 -0.51 3.54
N GLU A 248 5.10 -1.07 2.38
CA GLU A 248 4.60 -2.37 1.95
C GLU A 248 5.10 -3.54 2.81
N ASP A 249 6.37 -3.49 3.25
CA ASP A 249 6.93 -4.49 4.16
C ASP A 249 6.25 -4.45 5.54
N ASP A 250 5.97 -3.26 6.06
CA ASP A 250 5.25 -3.08 7.32
C ASP A 250 3.82 -3.63 7.22
N ALA A 251 3.08 -3.30 6.14
CA ALA A 251 1.71 -3.76 5.95
C ALA A 251 1.63 -5.28 5.77
N ASN A 252 2.54 -5.88 4.99
CA ASN A 252 2.64 -7.34 4.85
C ASN A 252 2.97 -8.04 6.18
N PHE A 253 3.91 -7.49 6.96
CA PHE A 253 4.26 -8.05 8.25
C PHE A 253 3.13 -7.93 9.29
N LEU A 254 2.41 -6.82 9.30
CA LEU A 254 1.27 -6.63 10.19
C LEU A 254 0.10 -7.57 9.83
N ALA A 255 -0.17 -7.81 8.55
CA ALA A 255 -1.12 -8.82 8.12
C ALA A 255 -0.70 -10.22 8.57
N PHE A 256 0.60 -10.55 8.50
CA PHE A 256 1.15 -11.79 9.05
C PHE A 256 0.94 -11.87 10.57
N LEU A 257 1.30 -10.84 11.31
CA LEU A 257 1.17 -10.80 12.77
C LEU A 257 -0.31 -10.93 13.21
N ALA A 258 -1.22 -10.25 12.51
CA ALA A 258 -2.66 -10.39 12.73
C ALA A 258 -3.12 -11.83 12.53
N SER A 259 -2.67 -12.51 11.48
CA SER A 259 -3.03 -13.90 11.22
C SER A 259 -2.53 -14.86 12.32
N GLU A 260 -1.34 -14.63 12.88
CA GLU A 260 -0.78 -15.45 13.98
C GLU A 260 -1.59 -15.33 15.27
N LYS A 261 -2.39 -14.27 15.45
CA LYS A 261 -3.30 -14.06 16.58
C LYS A 261 -4.77 -14.32 16.23
N SER A 262 -5.07 -14.60 14.98
CA SER A 262 -6.43 -14.88 14.49
C SER A 262 -6.88 -16.28 14.91
N LYS A 263 -8.21 -16.43 15.01
CA LYS A 263 -8.90 -17.73 15.08
C LYS A 263 -9.56 -18.10 13.75
N ASP A 264 -9.50 -17.21 12.78
CA ASP A 264 -10.13 -17.38 11.48
C ASP A 264 -9.22 -18.15 10.54
N SER A 265 -9.69 -19.30 10.09
CA SER A 265 -8.92 -20.22 9.24
C SER A 265 -8.59 -19.62 7.87
N ALA A 266 -9.48 -18.80 7.30
CA ALA A 266 -9.23 -18.20 5.99
C ALA A 266 -8.18 -17.10 6.04
N LEU A 267 -8.15 -16.28 7.09
CA LEU A 267 -7.09 -15.29 7.26
C LEU A 267 -5.75 -15.98 7.51
N ILE A 268 -5.73 -17.01 8.35
CA ILE A 268 -4.50 -17.79 8.59
C ILE A 268 -4.02 -18.41 7.30
N TYR A 269 -4.88 -19.16 6.60
CA TYR A 269 -4.53 -19.85 5.35
C TYR A 269 -4.02 -18.87 4.28
N ALA A 270 -4.75 -17.82 3.98
CA ALA A 270 -4.36 -16.81 2.98
C ALA A 270 -3.00 -16.21 3.28
N THR A 271 -2.73 -15.92 4.55
CA THR A 271 -1.46 -15.34 4.99
C THR A 271 -0.32 -16.36 4.86
N GLN A 272 -0.54 -17.62 5.29
CA GLN A 272 0.50 -18.65 5.16
C GLN A 272 0.83 -18.91 3.68
N LEU A 273 -0.18 -18.87 2.80
CA LEU A 273 0.00 -19.01 1.36
C LEU A 273 0.84 -17.86 0.78
N GLN A 274 0.56 -16.62 1.19
CA GLN A 274 1.31 -15.45 0.75
C GLN A 274 2.77 -15.50 1.23
N ILE A 275 2.99 -15.77 2.52
CA ILE A 275 4.36 -15.88 3.07
C ILE A 275 5.11 -17.05 2.46
N PHE A 276 4.42 -18.16 2.12
CA PHE A 276 5.04 -19.28 1.40
C PHE A 276 5.52 -18.87 0.01
N ILE A 277 4.75 -18.08 -0.73
CA ILE A 277 5.17 -17.59 -2.04
C ILE A 277 6.48 -16.80 -1.90
N TYR A 278 6.61 -15.94 -0.89
CA TYR A 278 7.84 -15.18 -0.63
C TYR A 278 9.00 -16.11 -0.20
N ALA A 279 8.76 -16.97 0.78
CA ALA A 279 9.79 -17.85 1.34
C ALA A 279 10.28 -18.91 0.34
N ASN A 280 9.37 -19.48 -0.46
CA ASN A 280 9.75 -20.45 -1.49
C ASN A 280 10.45 -19.79 -2.67
N GLY A 281 10.09 -18.55 -3.02
CA GLY A 281 10.82 -17.73 -3.98
C GLY A 281 12.27 -17.48 -3.53
N ALA A 282 12.45 -16.98 -2.32
CA ALA A 282 13.78 -16.74 -1.75
C ALA A 282 14.61 -18.04 -1.62
N LEU A 283 13.97 -19.15 -1.28
CA LEU A 283 14.64 -20.46 -1.26
C LEU A 283 15.02 -20.91 -2.67
N TYR A 284 14.17 -20.67 -3.66
CA TYR A 284 14.45 -21.01 -5.06
C TYR A 284 15.70 -20.30 -5.60
N ASP A 285 15.89 -19.05 -5.22
CA ASP A 285 17.04 -18.24 -5.64
C ASP A 285 18.37 -18.77 -5.08
N CYS A 286 18.37 -19.38 -3.89
CA CYS A 286 19.58 -19.94 -3.27
C CYS A 286 19.70 -21.46 -3.39
N ASP A 287 18.61 -22.20 -3.52
CA ASP A 287 18.56 -23.66 -3.66
C ASP A 287 17.25 -24.11 -4.37
N SER A 288 17.28 -24.09 -5.69
CA SER A 288 16.12 -24.43 -6.51
C SER A 288 15.66 -25.91 -6.36
N ILE A 289 16.57 -26.81 -5.99
CA ILE A 289 16.25 -28.21 -5.77
C ILE A 289 15.42 -28.37 -4.49
N ALA A 290 15.91 -27.79 -3.39
CA ALA A 290 15.19 -27.79 -2.12
C ALA A 290 13.82 -27.12 -2.24
N ALA A 291 13.73 -25.95 -2.89
CA ALA A 291 12.48 -25.23 -3.11
C ALA A 291 11.45 -26.08 -3.88
N LYS A 292 11.87 -26.72 -4.98
CA LYS A 292 11.02 -27.63 -5.77
C LYS A 292 10.58 -28.85 -4.96
N SER A 293 11.50 -29.46 -4.18
CA SER A 293 11.19 -30.61 -3.33
C SER A 293 10.12 -30.26 -2.31
N ILE A 294 10.27 -29.14 -1.59
CA ILE A 294 9.29 -28.67 -0.61
C ILE A 294 7.94 -28.35 -1.28
N ARG A 295 7.94 -27.68 -2.44
CA ARG A 295 6.69 -27.37 -3.16
C ARG A 295 5.92 -28.64 -3.58
N ARG A 296 6.59 -29.77 -3.80
CA ARG A 296 5.91 -31.04 -4.08
C ARG A 296 5.08 -31.56 -2.90
N THR A 297 5.47 -31.23 -1.66
CA THR A 297 4.77 -31.68 -0.43
C THR A 297 3.54 -30.84 -0.08
N MET A 298 3.30 -29.73 -0.80
CA MET A 298 2.10 -28.90 -0.59
C MET A 298 0.82 -29.69 -0.88
N PRO A 299 -0.29 -29.36 -0.16
CA PRO A 299 -1.63 -29.82 -0.53
C PRO A 299 -1.95 -29.48 -1.98
N ILE A 300 -2.70 -30.35 -2.65
CA ILE A 300 -3.07 -30.13 -4.05
C ILE A 300 -3.87 -28.84 -4.21
N GLU A 301 -4.74 -28.55 -3.28
CA GLU A 301 -5.60 -27.38 -3.28
C GLU A 301 -4.78 -26.08 -3.12
N ALA A 302 -3.76 -26.07 -2.27
CA ALA A 302 -2.87 -24.92 -2.15
C ALA A 302 -2.06 -24.66 -3.43
N LYS A 303 -1.73 -25.73 -4.18
CA LYS A 303 -1.13 -25.60 -5.51
C LYS A 303 -2.12 -25.00 -6.52
N GLU A 304 -3.39 -25.41 -6.45
CA GLU A 304 -4.46 -24.88 -7.29
C GLU A 304 -4.73 -23.41 -6.97
N ASP A 305 -4.73 -23.01 -5.69
CA ASP A 305 -4.89 -21.63 -5.27
C ASP A 305 -3.73 -20.74 -5.77
N ILE A 306 -2.49 -21.21 -5.68
CA ILE A 306 -1.34 -20.53 -6.29
C ILE A 306 -1.47 -20.45 -7.81
N LYS A 307 -1.92 -21.53 -8.47
CA LYS A 307 -2.16 -21.53 -9.91
C LYS A 307 -3.24 -20.54 -10.29
N SER A 308 -4.33 -20.45 -9.50
CA SER A 308 -5.39 -19.45 -9.69
C SER A 308 -4.84 -18.04 -9.61
N LEU A 309 -3.96 -17.76 -8.64
CA LEU A 309 -3.29 -16.48 -8.50
C LEU A 309 -2.41 -16.14 -9.72
N PHE A 310 -1.62 -17.09 -10.20
CA PHE A 310 -0.82 -16.89 -11.42
C PHE A 310 -1.68 -16.67 -12.67
N ASN A 311 -2.76 -17.42 -12.79
CA ASN A 311 -3.72 -17.25 -13.90
C ASN A 311 -4.37 -15.87 -13.86
N TYR A 312 -4.73 -15.38 -12.67
CA TYR A 312 -5.25 -14.03 -12.48
C TYR A 312 -4.26 -12.99 -13.01
N TYR A 313 -3.01 -12.99 -12.56
CA TYR A 313 -2.00 -12.05 -13.04
C TYR A 313 -1.72 -12.19 -14.54
N ASN A 314 -1.60 -13.42 -15.04
CA ASN A 314 -1.38 -13.66 -16.47
C ASN A 314 -2.54 -13.12 -17.35
N SER A 315 -3.78 -13.23 -16.88
CA SER A 315 -4.96 -12.71 -17.59
C SER A 315 -5.02 -11.19 -17.64
N LYS A 316 -4.25 -10.51 -16.79
CA LYS A 316 -4.22 -9.05 -16.67
C LYS A 316 -2.97 -8.42 -17.30
N LYS A 317 -2.01 -9.24 -17.78
CA LYS A 317 -0.79 -8.73 -18.42
C LYS A 317 -1.11 -7.81 -19.59
N ASN A 318 -0.46 -6.65 -19.60
CA ASN A 318 -0.59 -5.64 -20.62
C ASN A 318 0.66 -4.75 -20.66
N PRO A 319 0.91 -3.93 -21.71
CA PRO A 319 2.09 -3.09 -21.83
C PRO A 319 2.16 -1.93 -20.81
N ILE A 320 1.05 -1.55 -20.18
CA ILE A 320 0.96 -0.40 -19.27
C ILE A 320 1.42 -0.78 -17.85
N GLU A 321 1.10 -2.00 -17.41
CA GLU A 321 1.41 -2.49 -16.06
C GLU A 321 2.89 -2.34 -15.68
N PRO A 322 3.89 -2.72 -16.51
CA PRO A 322 5.30 -2.54 -16.18
C PRO A 322 5.70 -1.05 -16.02
N ILE A 323 5.05 -0.15 -16.75
CA ILE A 323 5.29 1.30 -16.65
C ILE A 323 4.77 1.81 -15.30
N VAL A 324 3.55 1.41 -14.92
CA VAL A 324 2.94 1.79 -13.64
C VAL A 324 3.77 1.24 -12.48
N THR A 325 4.16 -0.03 -12.52
CA THR A 325 5.03 -0.66 -11.51
C THR A 325 6.35 0.07 -11.35
N LYS A 326 6.98 0.50 -12.46
CA LYS A 326 8.22 1.27 -12.42
C LYS A 326 8.02 2.65 -11.79
N LEU A 327 6.95 3.36 -12.16
CA LEU A 327 6.64 4.68 -11.61
C LEU A 327 6.31 4.57 -10.11
N TYR A 328 5.55 3.57 -9.72
CA TYR A 328 5.25 3.30 -8.31
C TYR A 328 6.52 2.94 -7.53
N GLY A 329 7.40 2.12 -8.10
CA GLY A 329 8.71 1.81 -7.51
C GLY A 329 9.58 3.06 -7.29
N TRP A 330 9.57 4.03 -8.21
CA TRP A 330 10.25 5.31 -8.00
C TRP A 330 9.62 6.13 -6.87
N PHE A 331 8.29 6.18 -6.82
CA PHE A 331 7.57 6.84 -5.74
C PHE A 331 7.96 6.25 -4.38
N LEU A 332 7.93 4.93 -4.21
CA LEU A 332 8.30 4.24 -2.97
C LEU A 332 9.77 4.53 -2.58
N LYS A 333 10.71 4.47 -3.54
CA LYS A 333 12.12 4.78 -3.28
C LYS A 333 12.32 6.21 -2.81
N SER A 334 11.56 7.17 -3.34
CA SER A 334 11.61 8.57 -2.90
C SER A 334 11.01 8.79 -1.50
N HIS A 335 10.27 7.79 -0.98
CA HIS A 335 9.59 7.81 0.32
C HIS A 335 10.18 6.77 1.30
N ARG A 336 11.50 6.67 1.38
CA ARG A 336 12.25 5.81 2.31
C ARG A 336 11.98 4.30 2.17
N GLN A 337 11.56 3.84 1.01
CA GLN A 337 11.42 2.42 0.71
C GLN A 337 12.39 2.03 -0.43
N PRO A 338 13.68 1.82 -0.14
CA PRO A 338 14.73 1.66 -1.16
C PRO A 338 14.55 0.44 -2.05
N GLN A 339 13.88 -0.60 -1.54
CA GLN A 339 13.55 -1.82 -2.30
C GLN A 339 12.43 -1.58 -3.33
N GLY A 340 11.69 -0.46 -3.23
CA GLY A 340 10.54 -0.18 -4.07
C GLY A 340 9.43 -1.19 -3.83
N VAL A 341 8.90 -1.80 -4.89
CA VAL A 341 7.81 -2.79 -4.81
C VAL A 341 8.31 -4.16 -4.28
N VAL A 342 9.60 -4.47 -4.45
CA VAL A 342 10.19 -5.77 -4.07
C VAL A 342 10.63 -5.74 -2.61
N THR A 343 9.74 -6.05 -1.69
CA THR A 343 9.98 -6.02 -0.23
C THR A 343 10.04 -7.40 0.42
N TYR A 344 10.07 -8.48 -0.37
CA TYR A 344 9.93 -9.85 0.13
C TYR A 344 10.99 -10.23 1.15
N SER A 345 12.25 -9.83 0.93
CA SER A 345 13.37 -10.12 1.85
C SER A 345 13.21 -9.45 3.20
N GLU A 346 12.67 -8.22 3.24
CA GLU A 346 12.42 -7.50 4.49
C GLU A 346 11.29 -8.13 5.29
N VAL A 347 10.18 -8.47 4.64
CA VAL A 347 9.07 -9.20 5.26
C VAL A 347 9.54 -10.53 5.84
N LEU A 348 10.31 -11.32 5.06
CA LEU A 348 10.85 -12.60 5.53
C LEU A 348 11.79 -12.42 6.72
N SER A 349 12.60 -11.37 6.74
CA SER A 349 13.47 -11.04 7.87
C SER A 349 12.69 -10.83 9.17
N LEU A 350 11.58 -10.08 9.11
CA LEU A 350 10.69 -9.82 10.24
C LEU A 350 9.96 -11.10 10.69
N VAL A 351 9.45 -11.89 9.73
CA VAL A 351 8.77 -13.17 9.98
C VAL A 351 9.74 -14.17 10.64
N MET A 352 10.98 -14.23 10.17
CA MET A 352 12.02 -15.11 10.77
C MET A 352 12.32 -14.74 12.22
N ASP A 353 12.51 -13.45 12.50
CA ASP A 353 12.77 -13.00 13.88
C ASP A 353 11.57 -13.26 14.80
N TYR A 354 10.35 -13.05 14.29
CA TYR A 354 9.13 -13.42 15.02
C TYR A 354 9.13 -14.90 15.41
N TYR A 355 9.40 -15.82 14.46
CA TYR A 355 9.44 -17.25 14.75
C TYR A 355 10.59 -17.64 15.67
N ARG A 356 11.76 -17.03 15.56
CA ARG A 356 12.89 -17.24 16.50
C ARG A 356 12.47 -16.90 17.93
N LYS A 357 11.84 -15.74 18.14
CA LYS A 357 11.40 -15.28 19.46
C LYS A 357 10.28 -16.13 20.05
N ASN A 358 9.40 -16.64 19.20
CA ASN A 358 8.31 -17.52 19.62
C ASN A 358 8.67 -19.01 19.54
N LYS A 359 9.99 -19.35 19.51
CA LYS A 359 10.53 -20.72 19.54
C LYS A 359 9.95 -21.65 18.46
N TRP A 360 9.56 -21.10 17.30
CA TRP A 360 8.96 -21.87 16.18
C TRP A 360 7.71 -22.67 16.61
N THR A 361 7.02 -22.25 17.65
CA THR A 361 5.80 -22.94 18.08
C THR A 361 4.75 -22.82 16.98
N SER A 362 4.41 -23.94 16.35
CA SER A 362 3.17 -24.09 15.58
C SER A 362 2.02 -24.15 16.58
N ARG A 363 1.02 -23.27 16.43
CA ARG A 363 -0.27 -23.51 17.06
C ARG A 363 -0.98 -24.63 16.34
#